data_f80b52751553e246623c7c44dab85643
#
_entry.id   f80b52751553e246623c7c44dab85643
#
_cell.length_a   1.000
_cell.length_b   1.000
_cell.length_c   1.000
_cell.angle_alpha   90.00
_cell.angle_beta   90.00
_cell.angle_gamma   90.00
#
_symmetry.space_group_name_H-M   'P 1'
#
loop_
_entity.id
_entity.type
_entity.pdbx_description
1 polymer ?
#
loop_
_entity_poly.entity_id
_entity_poly.type
_entity_poly.pdbx_seq_one_letter_code
_entity_poly.pdbx_strand_id
1 'polypeptide(L)'
;MACAGINAAGPGASISTATTSSPSTSGVSRVFSIASGSPYADALWWKQLGAANGATNLRYDVDFYIQAPQNSQALEFDSNQANGHMRWIFGTQCNIAAGHFDVWGNANGNWISTGIPCKAPAAFKWHHLTWEFKRTASTLTYIAVTLDGVKHYVNRTYTGRRSSVNELNVAFQEDLRGNHAAYKTWLDNVKLTYW
;
A
#
# COMPACT_ATOMS: atom_id res chain seq x y z
N MET A 1 -10.97 4.90 -9.57
CA MET A 1 -10.22 3.64 -9.80
C MET A 1 -11.16 2.46 -9.56
N ALA A 2 -11.29 1.54 -10.51
CA ALA A 2 -12.03 0.30 -10.30
C ALA A 2 -11.08 -0.73 -9.67
N CYS A 3 -11.45 -1.36 -8.54
CA CYS A 3 -10.67 -2.44 -7.98
C CYS A 3 -10.87 -3.72 -8.80
N ALA A 4 -9.79 -4.38 -9.19
CA ALA A 4 -9.84 -5.62 -9.97
C ALA A 4 -9.95 -6.87 -9.10
N GLY A 5 -9.66 -6.76 -7.80
CA GLY A 5 -9.77 -7.85 -6.86
C GLY A 5 -9.90 -7.33 -5.43
N ILE A 6 -10.47 -8.15 -4.59
CA ILE A 6 -10.62 -7.93 -3.15
C ILE A 6 -10.29 -9.25 -2.48
N ASN A 7 -9.39 -9.21 -1.50
CA ASN A 7 -9.05 -10.35 -0.68
C ASN A 7 -9.13 -9.93 0.79
N ALA A 8 -9.77 -10.74 1.62
CA ALA A 8 -9.81 -10.54 3.06
C ALA A 8 -9.08 -11.69 3.74
N ALA A 9 -8.22 -11.36 4.68
CA ALA A 9 -7.65 -12.31 5.60
C ALA A 9 -8.31 -12.18 6.97
N GLY A 10 -8.31 -13.25 7.70
CA GLY A 10 -8.89 -13.33 9.02
C GLY A 10 -10.38 -13.72 9.03
N PRO A 11 -10.77 -14.59 9.99
CA PRO A 11 -12.15 -15.06 10.12
C PRO A 11 -13.09 -13.89 10.43
N GLY A 12 -14.23 -13.86 9.74
CA GLY A 12 -15.29 -12.87 9.99
C GLY A 12 -14.95 -11.45 9.52
N ALA A 13 -13.89 -11.27 8.73
CA ALA A 13 -13.64 -9.97 8.11
C ALA A 13 -14.73 -9.63 7.10
N SER A 14 -15.29 -8.44 7.21
CA SER A 14 -16.17 -7.85 6.23
C SER A 14 -15.47 -6.65 5.58
N ILE A 15 -15.53 -6.60 4.26
CA ILE A 15 -14.88 -5.56 3.47
C ILE A 15 -15.86 -4.98 2.47
N SER A 16 -15.78 -3.70 2.24
CA SER A 16 -16.54 -3.04 1.20
C SER A 16 -15.76 -1.89 0.59
N THR A 17 -16.11 -1.55 -0.65
CA THR A 17 -15.57 -0.38 -1.32
C THR A 17 -16.64 0.27 -2.18
N ALA A 18 -16.65 1.60 -2.20
CA ALA A 18 -17.59 2.40 -3.00
C ALA A 18 -16.91 3.68 -3.51
N THR A 19 -17.44 4.23 -4.58
CA THR A 19 -17.09 5.57 -5.08
C THR A 19 -17.93 6.60 -4.33
N THR A 20 -17.33 7.72 -3.95
CA THR A 20 -17.99 8.83 -3.25
C THR A 20 -17.47 10.18 -3.73
N SER A 21 -18.30 11.21 -3.64
CA SER A 21 -17.89 12.60 -3.89
C SER A 21 -17.39 13.33 -2.63
N SER A 22 -17.56 12.74 -1.45
CA SER A 22 -17.14 13.35 -0.17
C SER A 22 -16.75 12.28 0.84
N PRO A 23 -15.59 12.44 1.54
CA PRO A 23 -14.55 13.43 1.27
C PRO A 23 -13.80 13.14 -0.03
N SER A 24 -13.38 14.17 -0.77
CA SER A 24 -12.58 14.04 -1.99
C SER A 24 -11.79 15.32 -2.23
N THR A 25 -10.61 15.20 -2.84
CA THR A 25 -9.75 16.30 -3.29
C THR A 25 -9.92 16.60 -4.78
N SER A 26 -10.38 15.61 -5.58
CA SER A 26 -10.54 15.70 -7.03
C SER A 26 -12.00 15.73 -7.49
N GLY A 27 -12.97 15.66 -6.57
CA GLY A 27 -14.41 15.52 -6.83
C GLY A 27 -14.91 14.08 -6.72
N VAL A 28 -14.04 13.07 -6.81
CA VAL A 28 -14.41 11.64 -6.68
C VAL A 28 -13.28 10.88 -5.99
N SER A 29 -13.56 10.32 -4.83
CA SER A 29 -12.67 9.41 -4.13
C SER A 29 -13.24 7.99 -4.05
N ARG A 30 -12.43 7.05 -3.59
CA ARG A 30 -12.89 5.71 -3.28
C ARG A 30 -12.74 5.41 -1.79
N VAL A 31 -13.87 5.08 -1.16
CA VAL A 31 -13.86 4.63 0.23
C VAL A 31 -13.62 3.13 0.28
N PHE A 32 -12.79 2.73 1.23
CA PHE A 32 -12.53 1.36 1.64
C PHE A 32 -12.98 1.22 3.09
N SER A 33 -13.55 0.08 3.44
CA SER A 33 -14.08 -0.14 4.79
C SER A 33 -13.77 -1.55 5.22
N ILE A 34 -13.18 -1.68 6.39
CA ILE A 34 -12.89 -2.96 7.02
C ILE A 34 -13.59 -3.07 8.35
N ALA A 35 -14.17 -4.24 8.63
CA ALA A 35 -14.69 -4.63 9.92
C ALA A 35 -14.47 -6.13 10.14
N SER A 36 -14.22 -6.56 11.36
CA SER A 36 -14.05 -7.97 11.70
C SER A 36 -14.38 -8.23 13.16
N GLY A 37 -14.81 -9.46 13.46
CA GLY A 37 -14.87 -9.98 14.82
C GLY A 37 -13.52 -10.48 15.34
N SER A 38 -12.47 -10.47 14.50
CA SER A 38 -11.14 -10.99 14.84
C SER A 38 -10.09 -9.90 14.86
N PRO A 39 -9.19 -9.89 15.87
CA PRO A 39 -8.05 -8.99 15.89
C PRO A 39 -7.10 -9.25 14.71
N TYR A 40 -6.43 -8.20 14.24
CA TYR A 40 -5.44 -8.23 13.17
C TYR A 40 -5.95 -8.81 11.84
N ALA A 41 -7.25 -8.74 11.58
CA ALA A 41 -7.79 -9.05 10.26
C ALA A 41 -7.35 -7.98 9.26
N ASP A 42 -7.12 -8.39 8.03
CA ASP A 42 -6.71 -7.51 6.94
C ASP A 42 -7.64 -7.61 5.74
N ALA A 43 -7.59 -6.58 4.88
CA ALA A 43 -8.34 -6.55 3.64
C ALA A 43 -7.52 -5.89 2.54
N LEU A 44 -7.23 -6.64 1.50
CA LEU A 44 -6.42 -6.23 0.36
C LEU A 44 -7.29 -5.97 -0.86
N TRP A 45 -7.13 -4.80 -1.47
CA TRP A 45 -7.67 -4.43 -2.77
C TRP A 45 -6.54 -4.15 -3.76
N TRP A 46 -6.69 -4.60 -5.00
CA TRP A 46 -5.69 -4.31 -6.02
C TRP A 46 -6.32 -3.98 -7.37
N LYS A 47 -5.57 -3.29 -8.20
CA LYS A 47 -5.89 -2.95 -9.57
C LYS A 47 -4.79 -3.44 -10.51
N GLN A 48 -5.13 -4.36 -11.41
CA GLN A 48 -4.25 -4.77 -12.49
C GLN A 48 -4.12 -3.65 -13.54
N LEU A 49 -2.89 -3.39 -13.96
CA LEU A 49 -2.52 -2.35 -14.94
C LEU A 49 -1.98 -2.95 -16.24
N GLY A 50 -1.99 -4.29 -16.37
CA GLY A 50 -1.39 -5.02 -17.47
C GLY A 50 0.05 -5.41 -17.19
N ALA A 51 0.93 -5.34 -18.20
CA ALA A 51 2.34 -5.65 -18.09
C ALA A 51 3.19 -4.43 -18.47
N ALA A 52 4.30 -4.22 -17.78
CA ALA A 52 5.26 -3.14 -18.04
C ALA A 52 6.70 -3.68 -17.92
N ASN A 53 7.04 -4.67 -18.75
CA ASN A 53 8.30 -5.42 -18.64
C ASN A 53 9.57 -4.57 -18.79
N GLY A 54 9.50 -3.49 -19.56
CA GLY A 54 10.60 -2.55 -19.77
C GLY A 54 10.78 -1.53 -18.64
N ALA A 55 9.76 -1.32 -17.80
CA ALA A 55 9.84 -0.34 -16.75
C ALA A 55 10.81 -0.80 -15.66
N THR A 56 11.72 0.09 -15.26
CA THR A 56 12.72 -0.16 -14.21
C THR A 56 12.58 0.78 -13.03
N ASN A 57 11.82 1.85 -13.18
CA ASN A 57 11.52 2.82 -12.12
C ASN A 57 10.01 2.93 -11.97
N LEU A 58 9.57 3.07 -10.73
CA LEU A 58 8.16 3.25 -10.39
C LEU A 58 8.03 4.35 -9.33
N ARG A 59 6.96 5.12 -9.45
CA ARG A 59 6.55 6.09 -8.45
C ARG A 59 5.06 5.93 -8.19
N TYR A 60 4.71 5.66 -6.95
CA TYR A 60 3.34 5.53 -6.49
C TYR A 60 2.96 6.78 -5.69
N ASP A 61 2.00 7.54 -6.18
CA ASP A 61 1.43 8.73 -5.53
C ASP A 61 -0.01 8.43 -5.14
N VAL A 62 -0.42 8.87 -3.95
CA VAL A 62 -1.79 8.71 -3.45
C VAL A 62 -2.13 9.77 -2.42
N ASP A 63 -3.35 10.31 -2.50
CA ASP A 63 -3.98 11.02 -1.41
C ASP A 63 -4.82 10.05 -0.60
N PHE A 64 -4.65 10.05 0.73
CA PHE A 64 -5.45 9.20 1.61
C PHE A 64 -6.02 10.00 2.79
N TYR A 65 -7.18 9.55 3.26
CA TYR A 65 -7.91 10.14 4.37
C TYR A 65 -8.43 9.01 5.24
N ILE A 66 -8.11 9.01 6.53
CA ILE A 66 -8.47 7.94 7.46
C ILE A 66 -9.44 8.44 8.53
N GLN A 67 -10.46 7.64 8.83
CA GLN A 67 -11.47 7.98 9.82
C GLN A 67 -10.97 7.76 11.26
N ALA A 68 -10.32 6.62 11.51
CA ALA A 68 -9.97 6.19 12.86
C ALA A 68 -8.60 5.50 12.89
N PRO A 69 -7.49 6.27 12.79
CA PRO A 69 -6.14 5.70 12.74
C PRO A 69 -5.79 4.85 13.97
N GLN A 70 -6.40 5.11 15.12
CA GLN A 70 -6.22 4.29 16.33
C GLN A 70 -6.73 2.86 16.20
N ASN A 71 -7.59 2.57 15.21
CA ASN A 71 -8.13 1.24 14.92
C ASN A 71 -7.29 0.48 13.88
N SER A 72 -6.40 1.19 13.17
CA SER A 72 -5.51 0.62 12.17
C SER A 72 -4.21 0.12 12.80
N GLN A 73 -3.82 -1.10 12.44
CA GLN A 73 -2.47 -1.61 12.68
C GLN A 73 -1.50 -0.99 11.68
N ALA A 74 -1.87 -1.05 10.40
CA ALA A 74 -1.11 -0.50 9.30
C ALA A 74 -2.02 -0.13 8.11
N LEU A 75 -1.51 0.75 7.24
CA LEU A 75 -2.01 0.97 5.89
C LEU A 75 -0.90 0.59 4.91
N GLU A 76 -1.20 -0.34 4.00
CA GLU A 76 -0.26 -0.77 2.98
C GLU A 76 -0.55 -0.09 1.64
N PHE A 77 0.51 0.34 0.96
CA PHE A 77 0.46 1.01 -0.34
C PHE A 77 1.48 0.34 -1.26
N ASP A 78 1.04 -0.65 -2.01
CA ASP A 78 1.91 -1.56 -2.71
C ASP A 78 1.91 -1.34 -4.22
N SER A 79 3.01 -1.70 -4.84
CA SER A 79 3.10 -1.95 -6.27
C SER A 79 3.80 -3.27 -6.51
N ASN A 80 3.31 -4.04 -7.46
CA ASN A 80 3.92 -5.30 -7.82
C ASN A 80 4.17 -5.33 -9.33
N GLN A 81 5.35 -5.78 -9.70
CA GLN A 81 5.73 -6.00 -11.09
C GLN A 81 6.30 -7.40 -11.27
N ALA A 82 5.91 -8.07 -12.36
CA ALA A 82 6.50 -9.34 -12.78
C ALA A 82 6.57 -9.39 -14.32
N ASN A 83 7.58 -10.08 -14.86
CA ASN A 83 7.91 -10.07 -16.29
C ASN A 83 7.97 -11.47 -16.93
N GLY A 84 7.35 -12.46 -16.30
CA GLY A 84 7.38 -13.86 -16.76
C GLY A 84 8.60 -14.66 -16.28
N HIS A 85 9.57 -14.03 -15.65
CA HIS A 85 10.78 -14.66 -15.12
C HIS A 85 11.04 -14.29 -13.67
N MET A 86 10.81 -13.03 -13.32
CA MET A 86 11.02 -12.46 -11.99
C MET A 86 9.79 -11.68 -11.54
N ARG A 87 9.59 -11.62 -10.24
CA ARG A 87 8.61 -10.78 -9.56
C ARG A 87 9.29 -9.90 -8.52
N TRP A 88 8.95 -8.64 -8.53
CA TRP A 88 9.37 -7.62 -7.58
C TRP A 88 8.14 -7.12 -6.84
N ILE A 89 8.07 -7.42 -5.55
CA ILE A 89 6.99 -6.99 -4.66
C ILE A 89 7.49 -5.74 -3.93
N PHE A 90 7.03 -4.57 -4.35
CA PHE A 90 7.28 -3.32 -3.67
C PHE A 90 6.22 -3.11 -2.59
N GLY A 91 6.20 -4.03 -1.62
CA GLY A 91 5.31 -3.93 -0.46
C GLY A 91 5.79 -2.85 0.49
N THR A 92 4.90 -1.95 0.88
CA THR A 92 5.19 -0.82 1.77
C THR A 92 4.03 -0.58 2.71
N GLN A 93 4.33 -0.26 3.96
CA GLN A 93 3.29 0.10 4.92
C GLN A 93 3.70 1.26 5.82
N CYS A 94 2.72 2.08 6.17
CA CYS A 94 2.76 2.87 7.38
C CYS A 94 2.27 1.99 8.52
N ASN A 95 3.17 1.46 9.32
CA ASN A 95 2.84 0.69 10.52
C ASN A 95 2.46 1.66 11.64
N ILE A 96 1.19 2.04 11.67
CA ILE A 96 0.64 3.05 12.57
C ILE A 96 0.83 2.63 14.04
N ALA A 97 0.68 1.34 14.32
CA ALA A 97 0.82 0.82 15.67
C ALA A 97 2.25 0.88 16.19
N ALA A 98 3.24 0.65 15.31
CA ALA A 98 4.66 0.69 15.64
C ALA A 98 5.29 2.08 15.44
N GLY A 99 4.63 2.96 14.69
CA GLY A 99 5.03 4.35 14.47
C GLY A 99 6.15 4.54 13.44
N HIS A 100 6.33 3.59 12.52
CA HIS A 100 7.36 3.67 11.47
C HIS A 100 6.88 3.08 10.14
N PHE A 101 7.59 3.43 9.06
CA PHE A 101 7.41 2.78 7.77
C PHE A 101 8.14 1.43 7.74
N ASP A 102 7.49 0.43 7.15
CA ASP A 102 8.09 -0.86 6.84
C ASP A 102 8.12 -1.10 5.33
N VAL A 103 9.02 -1.97 4.90
CA VAL A 103 9.14 -2.46 3.53
C VAL A 103 9.18 -3.99 3.52
N TRP A 104 8.70 -4.58 2.42
CA TRP A 104 8.63 -6.03 2.29
C TRP A 104 9.98 -6.63 1.91
N GLY A 105 10.47 -7.53 2.74
CA GLY A 105 11.67 -8.31 2.50
C GLY A 105 11.37 -9.50 1.58
N ASN A 106 11.53 -9.31 0.27
CA ASN A 106 11.13 -10.28 -0.76
C ASN A 106 11.71 -11.69 -0.56
N ALA A 107 12.94 -11.80 -0.07
CA ALA A 107 13.57 -13.10 0.14
C ALA A 107 12.92 -13.91 1.28
N ASN A 108 12.63 -13.25 2.38
CA ASN A 108 12.16 -13.88 3.62
C ASN A 108 10.63 -13.84 3.76
N GLY A 109 9.95 -12.97 3.01
CA GLY A 109 8.51 -12.81 3.07
C GLY A 109 8.01 -12.22 4.39
N ASN A 110 8.72 -11.19 4.91
CA ASN A 110 8.38 -10.50 6.15
C ASN A 110 8.53 -8.99 6.02
N TRP A 111 7.85 -8.26 6.88
CA TRP A 111 8.00 -6.82 7.03
C TRP A 111 9.31 -6.48 7.74
N ILE A 112 10.00 -5.45 7.25
CA ILE A 112 11.28 -4.97 7.75
C ILE A 112 11.16 -3.49 8.04
N SER A 113 11.34 -3.10 9.29
CA SER A 113 11.31 -1.68 9.68
C SER A 113 12.40 -0.89 8.98
N THR A 114 12.02 0.26 8.42
CA THR A 114 12.96 1.23 7.86
C THR A 114 13.63 2.09 8.94
N GLY A 115 13.02 2.19 10.12
CA GLY A 115 13.37 3.15 11.15
C GLY A 115 12.88 4.59 10.85
N ILE A 116 12.27 4.82 9.68
CA ILE A 116 11.70 6.12 9.30
C ILE A 116 10.36 6.29 10.00
N PRO A 117 10.13 7.38 10.74
CA PRO A 117 8.86 7.58 11.44
C PRO A 117 7.67 7.61 10.49
N CYS A 118 6.61 6.85 10.82
CA CYS A 118 5.27 7.02 10.30
C CYS A 118 4.35 7.18 11.50
N LYS A 119 4.16 8.41 11.95
CA LYS A 119 3.21 8.72 13.02
C LYS A 119 1.81 8.45 12.51
N ALA A 120 0.92 8.06 13.42
CA ALA A 120 -0.51 7.92 13.10
C ALA A 120 -0.99 9.19 12.37
N PRO A 121 -1.50 9.07 11.14
CA PRO A 121 -2.00 10.22 10.41
C PRO A 121 -3.18 10.84 11.14
N ALA A 122 -3.35 12.15 11.03
CA ALA A 122 -4.48 12.83 11.67
C ALA A 122 -5.79 12.31 11.09
N ALA A 123 -6.73 11.93 11.99
CA ALA A 123 -8.07 11.53 11.57
C ALA A 123 -8.79 12.68 10.83
N PHE A 124 -9.63 12.33 9.86
CA PHE A 124 -10.45 13.27 9.11
C PHE A 124 -9.65 14.38 8.39
N LYS A 125 -8.43 14.05 7.96
CA LYS A 125 -7.57 14.93 7.18
C LYS A 125 -6.99 14.19 5.97
N TRP A 126 -6.85 14.89 4.85
CA TRP A 126 -6.12 14.37 3.70
C TRP A 126 -4.63 14.41 3.94
N HIS A 127 -3.95 13.34 3.56
CA HIS A 127 -2.52 13.16 3.57
C HIS A 127 -2.05 12.76 2.18
N HIS A 128 -0.88 13.22 1.76
CA HIS A 128 -0.27 12.82 0.49
C HIS A 128 0.94 11.93 0.73
N LEU A 129 0.93 10.75 0.11
CA LEU A 129 2.01 9.78 0.20
C LEU A 129 2.61 9.54 -1.19
N THR A 130 3.93 9.55 -1.26
CA THR A 130 4.69 9.13 -2.45
C THR A 130 5.71 8.07 -2.05
N TRP A 131 5.75 6.97 -2.81
CA TRP A 131 6.83 6.00 -2.78
C TRP A 131 7.59 5.99 -4.10
N GLU A 132 8.93 5.92 -4.01
CA GLU A 132 9.82 5.83 -5.16
C GLU A 132 10.59 4.51 -5.13
N PHE A 133 10.57 3.78 -6.26
CA PHE A 133 11.16 2.47 -6.41
C PHE A 133 12.01 2.36 -7.67
N LYS A 134 12.96 1.45 -7.66
CA LYS A 134 13.63 0.97 -8.88
C LYS A 134 13.87 -0.52 -8.82
N ARG A 135 14.07 -1.13 -9.97
CA ARG A 135 14.51 -2.51 -10.08
C ARG A 135 15.61 -2.70 -11.11
N THR A 136 16.34 -3.80 -10.96
CA THR A 136 17.20 -4.38 -12.00
C THR A 136 16.58 -5.68 -12.50
N ALA A 137 17.34 -6.48 -13.24
CA ALA A 137 16.90 -7.81 -13.66
C ALA A 137 16.59 -8.74 -12.47
N SER A 138 17.26 -8.57 -11.33
CA SER A 138 17.14 -9.49 -10.18
C SER A 138 16.85 -8.82 -8.83
N THR A 139 16.98 -7.50 -8.73
CA THR A 139 16.80 -6.79 -7.46
C THR A 139 15.71 -5.74 -7.55
N LEU A 140 15.16 -5.34 -6.41
CA LEU A 140 14.32 -4.16 -6.22
C LEU A 140 14.92 -3.28 -5.14
N THR A 141 14.73 -1.98 -5.27
CA THR A 141 15.21 -0.97 -4.30
C THR A 141 14.06 -0.04 -3.94
N TYR A 142 13.82 0.11 -2.66
CA TYR A 142 13.02 1.18 -2.07
C TYR A 142 13.91 2.41 -1.98
N ILE A 143 13.64 3.43 -2.78
CA ILE A 143 14.48 4.64 -2.86
C ILE A 143 14.12 5.61 -1.74
N ALA A 144 12.85 6.03 -1.69
CA ALA A 144 12.38 7.04 -0.76
C ALA A 144 10.89 6.92 -0.50
N VAL A 145 10.47 7.44 0.64
CA VAL A 145 9.08 7.73 0.99
C VAL A 145 8.93 9.21 1.29
N THR A 146 7.84 9.82 0.82
CA THR A 146 7.47 11.20 1.13
C THR A 146 6.06 11.20 1.72
N LEU A 147 5.89 11.72 2.91
CA LEU A 147 4.58 11.91 3.55
C LEU A 147 4.38 13.39 3.85
N ASP A 148 3.30 13.96 3.34
CA ASP A 148 2.94 15.37 3.51
C ASP A 148 4.10 16.34 3.19
N GLY A 149 4.84 16.04 2.11
CA GLY A 149 5.96 16.85 1.64
C GLY A 149 7.30 16.58 2.33
N VAL A 150 7.34 15.76 3.39
CA VAL A 150 8.59 15.42 4.08
C VAL A 150 9.16 14.13 3.49
N LYS A 151 10.29 14.24 2.78
CA LYS A 151 10.97 13.13 2.11
C LYS A 151 12.03 12.48 3.00
N HIS A 152 12.01 11.14 3.04
CA HIS A 152 13.03 10.32 3.69
C HIS A 152 13.58 9.29 2.71
N TYR A 153 14.90 9.14 2.66
CA TYR A 153 15.55 8.12 1.84
C TYR A 153 15.59 6.79 2.59
N VAL A 154 15.06 5.75 1.95
CA VAL A 154 15.04 4.37 2.46
C VAL A 154 16.31 3.63 2.05
N ASN A 155 16.68 3.70 0.77
CA ASN A 155 17.89 3.12 0.17
C ASN A 155 18.12 1.66 0.54
N ARG A 156 17.05 0.83 0.51
CA ARG A 156 17.15 -0.61 0.80
C ARG A 156 16.90 -1.43 -0.46
N THR A 157 17.77 -2.39 -0.69
CA THR A 157 17.73 -3.28 -1.86
C THR A 157 17.54 -4.72 -1.43
N TYR A 158 16.66 -5.42 -2.11
CA TYR A 158 16.38 -6.84 -1.91
C TYR A 158 16.38 -7.59 -3.24
N THR A 159 16.55 -8.91 -3.18
CA THR A 159 16.43 -9.79 -4.36
C THR A 159 14.96 -10.04 -4.66
N GLY A 160 14.57 -9.94 -5.94
CA GLY A 160 13.26 -10.38 -6.42
C GLY A 160 13.13 -11.91 -6.37
N ARG A 161 11.93 -12.40 -6.61
CA ARG A 161 11.63 -13.86 -6.66
C ARG A 161 11.43 -14.32 -8.10
N ARG A 162 11.74 -15.60 -8.38
CA ARG A 162 11.35 -16.21 -9.65
C ARG A 162 9.83 -16.31 -9.76
N SER A 163 9.30 -16.04 -10.95
CA SER A 163 7.87 -16.06 -11.21
C SER A 163 7.59 -16.21 -12.69
N SER A 164 6.59 -17.00 -13.05
CA SER A 164 6.06 -17.07 -14.42
C SER A 164 4.94 -16.05 -14.69
N VAL A 165 4.55 -15.27 -13.70
CA VAL A 165 3.53 -14.23 -13.82
C VAL A 165 4.08 -13.06 -14.65
N ASN A 166 3.19 -12.40 -15.40
CA ASN A 166 3.48 -11.18 -16.14
C ASN A 166 2.43 -10.14 -15.76
N GLU A 167 2.79 -9.18 -14.92
CA GLU A 167 1.86 -8.22 -14.35
C GLU A 167 2.51 -6.91 -13.92
N LEU A 168 1.72 -5.87 -13.88
CA LEU A 168 1.92 -4.66 -13.08
C LEU A 168 0.62 -4.36 -12.35
N ASN A 169 0.68 -4.13 -11.06
CA ASN A 169 -0.49 -3.74 -10.27
C ASN A 169 -0.15 -2.73 -9.18
N VAL A 170 -1.17 -2.06 -8.70
CA VAL A 170 -1.15 -1.30 -7.45
C VAL A 170 -2.12 -1.95 -6.48
N ALA A 171 -1.79 -1.93 -5.20
CA ALA A 171 -2.64 -2.45 -4.15
C ALA A 171 -2.75 -1.47 -2.99
N PHE A 172 -3.79 -1.65 -2.21
CA PHE A 172 -4.03 -0.97 -0.95
C PHE A 172 -4.59 -1.99 0.04
N GLN A 173 -4.06 -1.99 1.27
CA GLN A 173 -4.54 -2.88 2.32
C GLN A 173 -4.82 -2.08 3.59
N GLU A 174 -5.91 -2.44 4.25
CA GLU A 174 -6.27 -2.00 5.58
C GLU A 174 -6.05 -3.15 6.56
N ASP A 175 -5.32 -2.91 7.65
CA ASP A 175 -5.10 -3.87 8.73
C ASP A 175 -5.76 -3.38 10.01
N LEU A 176 -6.61 -4.22 10.59
CA LEU A 176 -7.21 -3.97 11.90
C LEU A 176 -6.18 -4.14 13.01
N ARG A 177 -6.29 -3.33 14.02
CA ARG A 177 -5.54 -3.46 15.26
C ARG A 177 -6.11 -4.58 16.16
N GLY A 178 -5.41 -4.90 17.23
CA GLY A 178 -5.85 -5.90 18.21
C GLY A 178 -7.21 -5.62 18.87
N ASN A 179 -7.68 -4.37 18.85
CA ASN A 179 -9.05 -4.00 19.29
C ASN A 179 -10.14 -4.37 18.27
N HIS A 180 -9.78 -4.81 17.07
CA HIS A 180 -10.61 -5.17 15.90
C HIS A 180 -11.77 -4.20 15.61
N ALA A 181 -11.64 -2.93 16.02
CA ALA A 181 -12.63 -1.92 15.75
C ALA A 181 -12.60 -1.47 14.28
N ALA A 182 -13.77 -1.42 13.66
CA ALA A 182 -13.92 -1.03 12.26
C ALA A 182 -13.42 0.39 11.97
N TYR A 183 -12.93 0.60 10.74
CA TYR A 183 -12.60 1.93 10.26
C TYR A 183 -12.75 2.04 8.74
N LYS A 184 -12.58 3.25 8.24
CA LYS A 184 -12.64 3.56 6.81
C LYS A 184 -11.45 4.40 6.40
N THR A 185 -10.99 4.14 5.16
CA THR A 185 -9.98 4.97 4.47
C THR A 185 -10.52 5.37 3.10
N TRP A 186 -10.30 6.61 2.71
CA TRP A 186 -10.59 7.09 1.36
C TRP A 186 -9.28 7.30 0.63
N LEU A 187 -9.23 6.87 -0.62
CA LEU A 187 -8.14 7.15 -1.53
C LEU A 187 -8.62 8.06 -2.65
N ASP A 188 -7.77 9.02 -3.00
CA ASP A 188 -7.96 9.92 -4.12
C ASP A 188 -6.63 10.10 -4.87
N ASN A 189 -6.66 10.59 -6.11
CA ASN A 189 -5.48 10.87 -6.94
C ASN A 189 -4.46 9.71 -7.01
N VAL A 190 -4.93 8.46 -6.93
CA VAL A 190 -4.05 7.28 -7.00
C VAL A 190 -3.40 7.21 -8.37
N LYS A 191 -2.06 7.27 -8.40
CA LYS A 191 -1.29 7.29 -9.63
C LYS A 191 -0.03 6.44 -9.50
N LEU A 192 0.17 5.51 -10.43
CA LEU A 192 1.45 4.82 -10.65
C LEU A 192 2.10 5.36 -11.93
N THR A 193 3.25 5.99 -11.79
CA THR A 193 4.10 6.40 -12.91
C THR A 193 5.26 5.41 -13.02
N TYR A 194 5.58 4.96 -14.23
CA TYR A 194 6.66 3.99 -14.45
C TYR A 194 7.38 4.26 -15.78
N TRP A 195 8.71 4.02 -15.84
CA TRP A 195 9.56 4.24 -17.01
C TRP A 195 10.82 3.35 -17.03
#